data_ee1b4a4b303da3e8b073063ad7098fbc
#
_entry.id   ee1b4a4b303da3e8b073063ad7098fbc
#
_cell.length_a   1.000
_cell.length_b   1.000
_cell.length_c   1.000
_cell.angle_alpha   90.00
_cell.angle_beta   90.00
_cell.angle_gamma   90.00
#
_symmetry.space_group_name_H-M   'P 1'
#
loop_
_entity.id
_entity.type
_entity.pdbx_description
1 polymer ?
#
loop_
_entity_poly.entity_id
_entity_poly.type
_entity_poly.pdbx_seq_one_letter_code
_entity_poly.pdbx_strand_id
1 'polypeptide(L)'
;MEQDKLQTFIAERIRYLRLQKGLSQEKLSELAELGSKHVHNIENSKYNFQIQTLSKIIVALGIDEKTFFNFEFPNQDKEVEHILKQISLLPQDDKHDILVAINTLLSTINKNR
;
A
#
# COMPACT_ATOMS: atom_id res chain seq x y z
N MET A 1 6.59 1.14 23.65
CA MET A 1 7.56 1.09 22.55
C MET A 1 6.85 1.41 21.24
N GLU A 2 7.35 2.39 20.52
CA GLU A 2 6.74 2.78 19.27
C GLU A 2 6.91 1.69 18.22
N GLN A 3 5.83 1.42 17.51
CA GLN A 3 5.86 0.49 16.40
C GLN A 3 6.54 1.14 15.20
N ASP A 4 7.34 0.35 14.49
CA ASP A 4 7.95 0.81 13.26
C ASP A 4 6.84 1.09 12.24
N LYS A 5 6.84 2.32 11.71
CA LYS A 5 5.82 2.76 10.75
C LYS A 5 5.83 1.94 9.47
N LEU A 6 7.01 1.59 8.98
CA LEU A 6 7.12 0.77 7.77
C LEU A 6 6.57 -0.62 8.01
N GLN A 7 6.89 -1.21 9.15
CA GLN A 7 6.36 -2.53 9.51
C GLN A 7 4.84 -2.52 9.57
N THR A 8 4.26 -1.52 10.21
CA THR A 8 2.81 -1.36 10.30
C THR A 8 2.20 -1.21 8.91
N PHE A 9 2.82 -0.40 8.07
CA PHE A 9 2.37 -0.20 6.70
C PHE A 9 2.37 -1.52 5.91
N ILE A 10 3.46 -2.28 6.01
CA ILE A 10 3.57 -3.57 5.31
C ILE A 10 2.50 -4.55 5.83
N ALA A 11 2.28 -4.59 7.13
CA ALA A 11 1.26 -5.44 7.73
C ALA A 11 -0.14 -5.12 7.20
N GLU A 12 -0.48 -3.85 7.13
CA GLU A 12 -1.76 -3.38 6.59
C GLU A 12 -1.88 -3.69 5.10
N ARG A 13 -0.81 -3.53 4.35
CA ARG A 13 -0.78 -3.82 2.92
C ARG A 13 -1.00 -5.30 2.64
N ILE A 14 -0.35 -6.17 3.41
CA ILE A 14 -0.55 -7.61 3.31
C ILE A 14 -2.02 -7.96 3.54
N ARG A 15 -2.60 -7.40 4.59
CA ARG A 15 -4.00 -7.65 4.91
C ARG A 15 -4.93 -7.21 3.78
N TYR A 16 -4.73 -6.01 3.26
CA TYR A 16 -5.54 -5.47 2.19
C TYR A 16 -5.50 -6.38 0.95
N LEU A 17 -4.29 -6.72 0.50
CA LEU A 17 -4.12 -7.56 -0.68
C LEU A 17 -4.66 -8.97 -0.47
N ARG A 18 -4.48 -9.51 0.73
CA ARG A 18 -5.01 -10.83 1.09
C ARG A 18 -6.53 -10.84 0.97
N LEU A 19 -7.19 -9.85 1.52
CA LEU A 19 -8.65 -9.75 1.47
C LEU A 19 -9.16 -9.56 0.04
N GLN A 20 -8.45 -8.79 -0.78
CA GLN A 20 -8.79 -8.66 -2.19
C GLN A 20 -8.73 -9.99 -2.94
N LYS A 21 -7.80 -10.86 -2.56
CA LYS A 21 -7.66 -12.18 -3.17
C LYS A 21 -8.61 -13.21 -2.57
N GLY A 22 -9.39 -12.83 -1.55
CA GLY A 22 -10.31 -13.74 -0.89
C GLY A 22 -9.62 -14.80 -0.05
N LEU A 23 -8.41 -14.53 0.43
CA LEU A 23 -7.62 -15.51 1.18
C LEU A 23 -7.76 -15.29 2.68
N SER A 24 -7.80 -16.40 3.45
CA SER A 24 -7.64 -16.32 4.89
C SER A 24 -6.17 -16.13 5.26
N GLN A 25 -5.91 -15.70 6.49
CA GLN A 25 -4.54 -15.61 7.00
C GLN A 25 -3.83 -16.96 6.94
N GLU A 26 -4.53 -18.01 7.33
CA GLU A 26 -3.99 -19.36 7.30
C GLU A 26 -3.69 -19.81 5.86
N LYS A 27 -4.61 -19.54 4.92
CA LYS A 27 -4.40 -19.93 3.53
C LYS A 27 -3.22 -19.20 2.91
N LEU A 28 -3.07 -17.92 3.17
CA LEU A 28 -1.92 -17.17 2.67
C LEU A 28 -0.62 -17.72 3.28
N SER A 29 -0.62 -18.02 4.57
CA SER A 29 0.55 -18.63 5.22
C SER A 29 0.93 -19.95 4.55
N GLU A 30 -0.06 -20.78 4.24
CA GLU A 30 0.16 -22.06 3.56
C GLU A 30 0.75 -21.85 2.16
N LEU A 31 0.15 -20.96 1.38
CA LEU A 31 0.63 -20.66 0.03
C LEU A 31 2.05 -20.09 0.02
N ALA A 32 2.40 -19.34 1.05
CA ALA A 32 3.73 -18.76 1.19
C ALA A 32 4.73 -19.73 1.82
N GLU A 33 4.30 -20.96 2.12
CA GLU A 33 5.12 -21.99 2.75
C GLU A 33 5.65 -21.53 4.12
N LEU A 34 4.77 -20.88 4.90
CA LEU A 34 5.06 -20.40 6.25
C LEU A 34 4.20 -21.16 7.26
N GLY A 35 4.55 -21.04 8.52
CA GLY A 35 3.72 -21.61 9.60
C GLY A 35 2.32 -21.02 9.58
N SER A 36 1.33 -21.79 10.01
CA SER A 36 -0.11 -21.46 9.86
C SER A 36 -0.52 -20.13 10.47
N LYS A 37 0.19 -19.65 11.49
CA LYS A 37 -0.10 -18.37 12.15
C LYS A 37 0.84 -17.26 11.76
N HIS A 38 1.70 -17.50 10.79
CA HIS A 38 2.74 -16.53 10.44
C HIS A 38 2.15 -15.22 9.91
N VAL A 39 1.21 -15.29 8.96
CA VAL A 39 0.55 -14.09 8.41
C VAL A 39 -0.26 -13.39 9.50
N HIS A 40 -0.97 -14.13 10.34
CA HIS A 40 -1.70 -13.56 11.48
C HIS A 40 -0.77 -12.72 12.36
N ASN A 41 0.38 -13.27 12.70
CA ASN A 41 1.34 -12.58 13.56
C ASN A 41 1.92 -11.33 12.90
N ILE A 42 2.20 -11.39 11.61
CA ILE A 42 2.68 -10.23 10.86
C ILE A 42 1.61 -9.14 10.79
N GLU A 43 0.38 -9.49 10.45
CA GLU A 43 -0.71 -8.52 10.33
C GLU A 43 -1.02 -7.85 11.67
N ASN A 44 -0.79 -8.54 12.76
CA ASN A 44 -0.99 -7.98 14.10
C ASN A 44 0.27 -7.33 14.66
N SER A 45 1.32 -7.22 13.88
CA SER A 45 2.57 -6.57 14.23
C SER A 45 3.21 -7.12 15.52
N LYS A 46 3.09 -8.44 15.72
CA LYS A 46 3.58 -9.09 16.94
C LYS A 46 5.09 -9.33 16.94
N TYR A 47 5.71 -9.34 15.77
CA TYR A 47 7.16 -9.55 15.67
C TYR A 47 7.67 -9.00 14.33
N ASN A 48 8.97 -8.79 14.30
CA ASN A 48 9.65 -8.38 13.06
C ASN A 48 9.80 -9.60 12.15
N PHE A 49 9.67 -9.37 10.85
CA PHE A 49 9.84 -10.41 9.86
C PHE A 49 10.99 -10.06 8.93
N GLN A 50 11.55 -11.09 8.31
CA GLN A 50 12.66 -10.92 7.40
C GLN A 50 12.16 -10.59 5.99
N ILE A 51 13.03 -9.98 5.20
CA ILE A 51 12.71 -9.64 3.80
C ILE A 51 12.34 -10.89 3.01
N GLN A 52 13.01 -12.01 3.27
CA GLN A 52 12.71 -13.28 2.60
C GLN A 52 11.27 -13.73 2.86
N THR A 53 10.78 -13.52 4.08
CA THR A 53 9.40 -13.82 4.42
C THR A 53 8.43 -12.97 3.61
N LEU A 54 8.72 -11.67 3.49
CA LEU A 54 7.91 -10.77 2.68
C LEU A 54 7.91 -11.20 1.22
N SER A 55 9.06 -11.61 0.69
CA SER A 55 9.15 -12.11 -0.69
C SER A 55 8.24 -13.31 -0.92
N LYS A 56 8.21 -14.24 0.02
CA LYS A 56 7.34 -15.42 -0.08
C LYS A 56 5.86 -15.02 -0.08
N ILE A 57 5.50 -14.04 0.72
CA ILE A 57 4.12 -13.55 0.79
C ILE A 57 3.73 -12.87 -0.51
N ILE A 58 4.60 -12.04 -1.08
CA ILE A 58 4.34 -11.36 -2.35
C ILE A 58 4.10 -12.38 -3.47
N VAL A 59 4.97 -13.40 -3.55
CA VAL A 59 4.80 -14.48 -4.54
C VAL A 59 3.48 -15.21 -4.32
N ALA A 60 3.15 -15.53 -3.07
CA ALA A 60 1.90 -16.24 -2.74
C ALA A 60 0.67 -15.42 -3.08
N LEU A 61 0.76 -14.08 -3.00
CA LEU A 61 -0.33 -13.20 -3.40
C LEU A 61 -0.50 -13.12 -4.94
N GLY A 62 0.47 -13.63 -5.69
CA GLY A 62 0.40 -13.62 -7.15
C GLY A 62 0.64 -12.25 -7.77
N ILE A 63 1.39 -11.39 -7.08
CA ILE A 63 1.72 -10.05 -7.56
C ILE A 63 3.23 -9.86 -7.55
N ASP A 64 3.69 -8.77 -8.17
CA ASP A 64 5.10 -8.41 -8.12
C ASP A 64 5.36 -7.36 -7.04
N GLU A 65 6.63 -7.07 -6.79
CA GLU A 65 7.03 -6.10 -5.77
C GLU A 65 6.53 -4.70 -6.08
N LYS A 66 6.50 -4.32 -7.36
CA LYS A 66 6.01 -3.02 -7.78
C LYS A 66 4.54 -2.84 -7.40
N THR A 67 3.73 -3.85 -7.63
CA THR A 67 2.32 -3.84 -7.27
C THR A 67 2.15 -3.79 -5.75
N PHE A 68 2.94 -4.59 -5.03
CA PHE A 68 2.87 -4.60 -3.57
C PHE A 68 3.17 -3.22 -2.98
N PHE A 69 4.20 -2.55 -3.48
CA PHE A 69 4.62 -1.25 -2.97
C PHE A 69 3.98 -0.07 -3.67
N ASN A 70 2.95 -0.32 -4.46
CA ASN A 70 2.13 0.75 -5.01
C ASN A 70 1.29 1.33 -3.88
N PHE A 71 1.60 2.56 -3.46
CA PHE A 71 1.03 3.17 -2.26
C PHE A 71 -0.37 3.73 -2.46
N GLU A 72 -1.18 3.12 -3.28
CA GLU A 72 -2.59 3.46 -3.36
C GLU A 72 -3.30 2.84 -2.16
N PHE A 73 -3.84 3.71 -1.30
CA PHE A 73 -4.52 3.25 -0.10
C PHE A 73 -5.89 2.66 -0.46
N PRO A 74 -6.32 1.62 0.29
CA PRO A 74 -7.59 0.95 -0.01
C PRO A 74 -8.82 1.84 0.10
N ASN A 75 -8.73 2.93 0.84
CA ASN A 75 -9.84 3.87 1.03
C ASN A 75 -9.68 5.13 0.20
N GLN A 76 -8.96 5.04 -0.90
CA GLN A 76 -8.74 6.18 -1.76
C GLN A 76 -10.07 6.66 -2.35
N ASP A 77 -10.29 7.96 -2.23
CA ASP A 77 -11.49 8.61 -2.75
C ASP A 77 -11.52 8.47 -4.28
N LYS A 78 -12.63 8.00 -4.82
CA LYS A 78 -12.80 7.82 -6.27
C LYS A 78 -12.71 9.14 -7.02
N GLU A 79 -13.12 10.24 -6.39
CA GLU A 79 -12.97 11.57 -6.99
C GLU A 79 -11.49 11.93 -7.17
N VAL A 80 -10.67 11.63 -6.16
CA VAL A 80 -9.23 11.87 -6.24
C VAL A 80 -8.60 11.01 -7.33
N GLU A 81 -8.95 9.73 -7.40
CA GLU A 81 -8.47 8.84 -8.45
C GLU A 81 -8.82 9.36 -9.83
N HIS A 82 -10.06 9.82 -10.01
CA HIS A 82 -10.54 10.35 -11.28
C HIS A 82 -9.74 11.57 -11.68
N ILE A 83 -9.51 12.49 -10.76
CA ILE A 83 -8.73 13.71 -11.02
C ILE A 83 -7.29 13.37 -11.39
N LEU A 84 -6.66 12.45 -10.63
CA LEU A 84 -5.29 12.04 -10.92
C LEU A 84 -5.17 11.42 -12.31
N LYS A 85 -6.15 10.60 -12.69
CA LYS A 85 -6.18 10.00 -14.01
C LYS A 85 -6.30 11.05 -15.10
N GLN A 86 -7.17 12.04 -14.93
CA GLN A 86 -7.33 13.14 -15.89
C GLN A 86 -6.04 13.93 -16.02
N ILE A 87 -5.37 14.24 -14.91
CA ILE A 87 -4.09 14.94 -14.91
C ILE A 87 -3.05 14.16 -15.70
N SER A 88 -2.98 12.83 -15.50
CA SER A 88 -2.00 11.99 -16.17
C SER A 88 -2.16 11.95 -17.69
N LEU A 89 -3.36 12.26 -18.20
CA LEU A 89 -3.64 12.26 -19.63
C LEU A 89 -3.37 13.60 -20.30
N LEU A 90 -3.04 14.63 -19.54
CA LEU A 90 -2.76 15.96 -20.10
C LEU A 90 -1.40 16.02 -20.80
N PRO A 91 -1.25 16.94 -21.78
CA PRO A 91 0.07 17.24 -22.32
C PRO A 91 1.03 17.66 -21.20
N GLN A 92 2.32 17.46 -21.42
CA GLN A 92 3.34 17.65 -20.38
C GLN A 92 3.32 19.06 -19.77
N ASP A 93 3.18 20.08 -20.61
CA ASP A 93 3.16 21.47 -20.13
C ASP A 93 1.94 21.76 -19.26
N ASP A 94 0.78 21.29 -19.68
CA ASP A 94 -0.47 21.47 -18.93
C ASP A 94 -0.42 20.70 -17.61
N LYS A 95 0.14 19.49 -17.65
CA LYS A 95 0.32 18.67 -16.44
C LYS A 95 1.19 19.39 -15.43
N HIS A 96 2.30 19.97 -15.87
CA HIS A 96 3.20 20.70 -15.00
C HIS A 96 2.50 21.89 -14.33
N ASP A 97 1.77 22.70 -15.13
CA ASP A 97 1.06 23.87 -14.63
C ASP A 97 0.03 23.52 -13.58
N ILE A 98 -0.73 22.44 -13.81
CA ILE A 98 -1.75 21.99 -12.87
C ILE A 98 -1.11 21.48 -11.57
N LEU A 99 -0.02 20.72 -11.66
CA LEU A 99 0.66 20.21 -10.49
C LEU A 99 1.24 21.34 -9.65
N VAL A 100 1.78 22.37 -10.28
CA VAL A 100 2.28 23.57 -9.57
C VAL A 100 1.12 24.26 -8.84
N ALA A 101 -0.02 24.44 -9.50
CA ALA A 101 -1.19 25.08 -8.90
C ALA A 101 -1.69 24.28 -7.68
N ILE A 102 -1.80 22.97 -7.82
CA ILE A 102 -2.24 22.09 -6.73
C ILE A 102 -1.28 22.19 -5.56
N ASN A 103 0.03 22.14 -5.83
CA ASN A 103 1.04 22.21 -4.78
C ASN A 103 0.97 23.54 -4.02
N THR A 104 0.73 24.64 -4.75
CA THR A 104 0.57 25.97 -4.14
C THR A 104 -0.65 25.99 -3.23
N LEU A 105 -1.78 25.45 -3.67
CA LEU A 105 -3.00 25.37 -2.86
C LEU A 105 -2.78 24.56 -1.59
N LEU A 106 -2.14 23.40 -1.71
CA LEU A 106 -1.86 22.53 -0.56
C LEU A 106 -0.96 23.23 0.44
N SER A 107 0.07 23.93 -0.04
CA SER A 107 0.97 24.68 0.83
C SER A 107 0.23 25.78 1.59
N THR A 108 -0.68 26.49 0.92
CA THR A 108 -1.48 27.55 1.54
C THR A 108 -2.37 27.00 2.63
N ILE A 109 -3.04 25.87 2.37
CA ILE A 109 -3.89 25.22 3.35
C ILE A 109 -3.08 24.78 4.56
N ASN A 110 -1.91 24.20 4.35
CA ASN A 110 -1.07 23.70 5.43
C ASN A 110 -0.55 24.83 6.31
N LYS A 111 -0.29 26.00 5.75
CA LYS A 111 0.18 27.18 6.52
C LYS A 111 -0.89 27.71 7.48
N ASN A 112 -2.15 27.47 7.19
CA ASN A 112 -3.28 27.99 7.96
C ASN A 112 -3.75 27.03 9.05
N ARG A 113 -3.06 25.93 9.23
CA ARG A 113 -3.36 24.94 10.28
C ARG A 113 -2.64 25.25 11.59
#